data_67364831282ebf5cdf3dccc0a15a3300
#
_entry.id   67364831282ebf5cdf3dccc0a15a3300
#
_cell.length_a   1.000
_cell.length_b   1.000
_cell.length_c   1.000
_cell.angle_alpha   90.00
_cell.angle_beta   90.00
_cell.angle_gamma   90.00
#
_symmetry.space_group_name_H-M   'P 1'
#
loop_
_entity.id
_entity.type
_entity.pdbx_description
1 polymer ?
#
loop_
_entity_poly.entity_id
_entity_poly.type
_entity_poly.pdbx_seq_one_letter_code
_entity_poly.pdbx_strand_id
1 'polypeptide(L)'
;MPRTVRMRPRKNKSQALKVDKGCRKGRTYEDFLKFMEENPDSVVCEGDSVEGVKGGKVLLTLFFVQQNLQLAFLRNYNDSRSVTEIFERLYIELRPDIFGKIFDVLLLDNGSEFSNPQALEFDAQGNRRLRVFYCDPSSPYQKGGCENN
;
A
#
# COMPACT_ATOMS: atom_id res chain seq x y z
N MET A 1 13.72 36.50 43.11
CA MET A 1 12.84 35.37 42.72
C MET A 1 13.48 34.62 41.56
N PRO A 2 13.76 33.34 41.71
CA PRO A 2 14.33 32.59 40.59
C PRO A 2 13.26 32.45 39.48
N ARG A 3 13.65 32.80 38.26
CA ARG A 3 12.82 32.56 37.08
C ARG A 3 12.73 31.05 36.83
N THR A 4 11.54 30.50 36.94
CA THR A 4 11.26 29.11 36.56
C THR A 4 11.42 29.04 35.06
N VAL A 5 12.49 28.42 34.58
CA VAL A 5 12.62 28.08 33.15
C VAL A 5 11.65 26.98 32.85
N ARG A 6 10.51 27.29 32.22
CA ARG A 6 9.62 26.30 31.66
C ARG A 6 10.38 25.59 30.53
N MET A 7 10.92 24.43 30.81
CA MET A 7 11.38 23.52 29.76
C MET A 7 10.17 23.17 28.88
N ARG A 8 10.17 23.63 27.65
CA ARG A 8 9.27 23.09 26.64
C ARG A 8 9.57 21.60 26.51
N PRO A 9 8.59 20.69 26.67
CA PRO A 9 8.85 19.29 26.40
C PRO A 9 9.38 19.19 24.97
N ARG A 10 10.53 18.56 24.81
CA ARG A 10 11.01 18.17 23.48
C ARG A 10 9.86 17.39 22.83
N LYS A 11 9.28 17.95 21.78
CA LYS A 11 8.45 17.14 20.88
C LYS A 11 9.34 15.99 20.46
N ASN A 12 9.05 14.79 20.97
CA ASN A 12 9.59 13.59 20.36
C ASN A 12 9.21 13.73 18.90
N LYS A 13 10.18 14.07 18.05
CA LYS A 13 10.05 13.82 16.62
C LYS A 13 9.78 12.33 16.58
N SER A 14 8.54 11.94 16.30
CA SER A 14 8.25 10.58 15.88
C SER A 14 9.38 10.26 14.92
N GLN A 15 10.20 9.26 15.25
CA GLN A 15 11.18 8.77 14.30
C GLN A 15 10.33 8.36 13.12
N ALA A 16 10.29 9.20 12.09
CA ALA A 16 9.74 8.81 10.82
C ALA A 16 10.50 7.54 10.48
N LEU A 17 9.82 6.40 10.57
CA LEU A 17 10.36 5.12 10.17
C LEU A 17 10.97 5.38 8.82
N LYS A 18 12.31 5.32 8.74
CA LYS A 18 13.01 5.48 7.47
C LYS A 18 12.44 4.40 6.58
N VAL A 19 11.59 4.82 5.65
CA VAL A 19 11.06 3.89 4.64
C VAL A 19 12.27 3.29 3.98
N ASP A 20 12.44 1.99 4.12
CA ASP A 20 13.50 1.28 3.43
C ASP A 20 13.25 1.41 1.93
N LYS A 21 13.94 2.35 1.30
CA LYS A 21 13.84 2.56 -0.14
C LYS A 21 14.32 1.35 -0.95
N GLY A 22 15.03 0.44 -0.33
CA GLY A 22 15.46 -0.82 -0.94
C GLY A 22 14.28 -1.71 -1.33
N CYS A 23 13.15 -1.63 -0.63
CA CYS A 23 11.96 -2.42 -0.96
C CYS A 23 11.36 -2.07 -2.33
N ARG A 24 11.69 -0.90 -2.89
CA ARG A 24 11.18 -0.41 -4.18
C ARG A 24 12.05 -0.79 -5.36
N LYS A 25 13.22 -1.36 -5.12
CA LYS A 25 14.10 -1.84 -6.18
C LYS A 25 13.39 -2.93 -7.00
N GLY A 26 13.30 -2.72 -8.31
CA GLY A 26 12.56 -3.62 -9.20
C GLY A 26 11.03 -3.46 -9.15
N ARG A 27 10.52 -2.48 -8.38
CA ARG A 27 9.08 -2.22 -8.20
C ARG A 27 8.72 -0.75 -8.48
N THR A 28 9.51 -0.06 -9.28
CA THR A 28 9.26 1.35 -9.62
C THR A 28 8.08 1.49 -10.59
N TYR A 29 7.58 2.69 -10.76
CA TYR A 29 6.55 2.96 -11.77
C TYR A 29 7.02 2.65 -13.20
N GLU A 30 8.29 2.89 -13.49
CA GLU A 30 8.90 2.48 -14.77
C GLU A 30 8.87 0.95 -14.94
N ASP A 31 9.18 0.20 -13.88
CA ASP A 31 9.06 -1.27 -13.86
C ASP A 31 7.61 -1.72 -14.08
N PHE A 32 6.65 -1.00 -13.49
CA PHE A 32 5.21 -1.23 -13.73
C PHE A 32 4.84 -1.05 -15.20
N LEU A 33 5.28 0.03 -15.83
CA LEU A 33 4.99 0.29 -17.24
C LEU A 33 5.56 -0.81 -18.14
N LYS A 34 6.79 -1.25 -17.87
CA LYS A 34 7.41 -2.38 -18.59
C LYS A 34 6.64 -3.67 -18.42
N PHE A 35 6.23 -3.97 -17.18
CA PHE A 35 5.42 -5.16 -16.88
C PHE A 35 4.10 -5.14 -17.63
N MET A 36 3.39 -4.02 -17.64
CA MET A 36 2.11 -3.87 -18.33
C MET A 36 2.25 -3.93 -19.86
N GLU A 37 3.36 -3.47 -20.42
CA GLU A 37 3.67 -3.61 -21.85
C GLU A 37 3.81 -5.08 -22.24
N GLU A 38 4.47 -5.87 -21.40
CA GLU A 38 4.66 -7.32 -21.62
C GLU A 38 3.40 -8.15 -21.24
N ASN A 39 2.57 -7.63 -20.35
CA ASN A 39 1.40 -8.30 -19.80
C ASN A 39 0.16 -7.39 -19.83
N PRO A 40 -0.33 -6.99 -21.02
CA PRO A 40 -1.36 -5.96 -21.14
C PRO A 40 -2.73 -6.36 -20.58
N ASP A 41 -2.99 -7.65 -20.41
CA ASP A 41 -4.25 -8.17 -19.88
C ASP A 41 -4.24 -8.34 -18.36
N SER A 42 -3.15 -7.97 -17.69
CA SER A 42 -3.06 -8.05 -16.23
C SER A 42 -4.06 -7.14 -15.54
N VAL A 43 -4.71 -7.65 -14.51
CA VAL A 43 -5.65 -6.89 -13.67
C VAL A 43 -4.86 -5.96 -12.76
N VAL A 44 -5.12 -4.66 -12.86
CA VAL A 44 -4.48 -3.64 -12.03
C VAL A 44 -5.42 -3.22 -10.91
N CYS A 45 -4.93 -3.34 -9.68
CA CYS A 45 -5.56 -2.83 -8.48
C CYS A 45 -4.71 -1.68 -7.91
N GLU A 46 -5.31 -0.52 -7.74
CA GLU A 46 -4.66 0.63 -7.11
C GLU A 46 -5.01 0.65 -5.62
N GLY A 47 -3.99 0.62 -4.77
CA GLY A 47 -4.14 0.66 -3.31
C GLY A 47 -3.80 2.04 -2.75
N ASP A 48 -4.64 2.53 -1.84
CA ASP A 48 -4.42 3.80 -1.16
C ASP A 48 -4.91 3.74 0.30
N SER A 49 -4.43 4.65 1.12
CA SER A 49 -4.85 4.80 2.51
C SER A 49 -5.57 6.12 2.69
N VAL A 50 -6.72 6.07 3.36
CA VAL A 50 -7.48 7.26 3.73
C VAL A 50 -7.52 7.35 5.26
N GLU A 51 -6.85 8.36 5.80
CA GLU A 51 -6.81 8.67 7.22
C GLU A 51 -7.65 9.90 7.50
N GLY A 52 -8.68 9.75 8.33
CA GLY A 52 -9.57 10.87 8.67
C GLY A 52 -8.97 11.78 9.74
N VAL A 53 -8.62 11.21 10.88
CA VAL A 53 -7.98 11.89 12.00
C VAL A 53 -6.65 11.25 12.27
N LYS A 54 -5.59 12.05 12.41
CA LYS A 54 -4.23 11.56 12.66
C LYS A 54 -4.21 10.68 13.92
N GLY A 55 -3.73 9.45 13.76
CA GLY A 55 -3.72 8.44 14.82
C GLY A 55 -5.06 7.72 15.03
N GLY A 56 -6.09 8.04 14.23
CA GLY A 56 -7.36 7.34 14.22
C GLY A 56 -7.38 6.12 13.31
N LYS A 57 -8.59 5.60 13.06
CA LYS A 57 -8.80 4.50 12.12
C LYS A 57 -8.50 4.94 10.70
N VAL A 58 -8.01 4.00 9.90
CA VAL A 58 -7.58 4.22 8.51
C VAL A 58 -8.30 3.27 7.59
N LEU A 59 -8.73 3.75 6.43
CA LEU A 59 -9.24 2.87 5.37
C LEU A 59 -8.11 2.48 4.43
N LEU A 60 -8.03 1.20 4.09
CA LEU A 60 -7.35 0.75 2.89
C LEU A 60 -8.37 0.69 1.77
N THR A 61 -8.15 1.46 0.72
CA THR A 61 -8.98 1.41 -0.48
C THR A 61 -8.28 0.62 -1.57
N LEU A 62 -9.01 -0.25 -2.23
CA LEU A 62 -8.54 -1.06 -3.36
C LEU A 62 -9.45 -0.75 -4.55
N PHE A 63 -8.89 -0.12 -5.56
CA PHE A 63 -9.60 0.24 -6.78
C PHE A 63 -9.16 -0.66 -7.94
N PHE A 64 -10.10 -1.46 -8.46
CA PHE A 64 -9.88 -2.31 -9.61
C PHE A 64 -10.19 -1.53 -10.88
N VAL A 65 -9.13 -1.17 -11.61
CA VAL A 65 -9.18 -0.22 -12.73
C VAL A 65 -10.11 -0.69 -13.84
N GLN A 66 -9.94 -1.93 -14.30
CA GLN A 66 -10.71 -2.47 -15.42
C GLN A 66 -12.19 -2.71 -15.08
N GLN A 67 -12.49 -3.04 -13.82
CA GLN A 67 -13.85 -3.30 -13.35
C GLN A 67 -14.56 -2.05 -12.84
N ASN A 68 -13.85 -0.95 -12.69
CA ASN A 68 -14.36 0.29 -12.06
C ASN A 68 -15.02 0.03 -10.70
N LEU A 69 -14.38 -0.82 -9.90
CA LEU A 69 -14.86 -1.25 -8.58
C LEU A 69 -13.91 -0.80 -7.49
N GLN A 70 -14.43 -0.20 -6.45
CA GLN A 70 -13.67 0.16 -5.27
C GLN A 70 -14.15 -0.60 -4.04
N LEU A 71 -13.21 -1.20 -3.32
CA LEU A 71 -13.41 -1.82 -2.01
C LEU A 71 -12.71 -0.98 -0.95
N ALA A 72 -13.20 -1.02 0.29
CA ALA A 72 -12.60 -0.35 1.42
C ALA A 72 -12.56 -1.26 2.64
N PHE A 73 -11.42 -1.30 3.31
CA PHE A 73 -11.19 -2.11 4.51
C PHE A 73 -10.74 -1.22 5.67
N LEU A 74 -11.42 -1.31 6.78
CA LEU A 74 -11.09 -0.54 7.97
C LEU A 74 -9.89 -1.15 8.71
N ARG A 75 -8.91 -0.31 9.03
CA ARG A 75 -7.72 -0.66 9.82
C ARG A 75 -7.68 0.19 11.09
N ASN A 76 -7.18 -0.38 12.17
CA ASN A 76 -7.00 0.35 13.43
C ASN A 76 -5.74 1.20 13.45
N TYR A 77 -4.72 0.84 12.65
CA TYR A 77 -3.42 1.49 12.61
C TYR A 77 -2.98 1.71 11.16
N ASN A 78 -2.23 2.78 10.94
CA ASN A 78 -1.62 3.05 9.63
C ASN A 78 -0.20 2.48 9.56
N ASP A 79 -0.10 1.17 9.52
CA ASP A 79 1.15 0.42 9.47
C ASP A 79 1.14 -0.68 8.39
N SER A 80 2.30 -1.22 8.09
CA SER A 80 2.45 -2.27 7.07
C SER A 80 1.84 -3.60 7.50
N ARG A 81 1.81 -3.87 8.80
CA ARG A 81 1.24 -5.10 9.35
C ARG A 81 -0.27 -5.17 9.11
N SER A 82 -0.99 -4.09 9.35
CA SER A 82 -2.45 -4.06 9.14
C SER A 82 -2.82 -4.21 7.67
N VAL A 83 -2.01 -3.70 6.74
CA VAL A 83 -2.18 -3.93 5.30
C VAL A 83 -1.96 -5.41 4.96
N THR A 84 -0.88 -5.99 5.44
CA THR A 84 -0.57 -7.41 5.23
C THR A 84 -1.68 -8.33 5.76
N GLU A 85 -2.19 -8.05 6.95
CA GLU A 85 -3.28 -8.83 7.57
C GLU A 85 -4.56 -8.83 6.71
N ILE A 86 -4.88 -7.72 6.06
CA ILE A 86 -6.02 -7.66 5.13
C ILE A 86 -5.80 -8.58 3.93
N PHE A 87 -4.64 -8.54 3.30
CA PHE A 87 -4.33 -9.40 2.15
C PHE A 87 -4.24 -10.88 2.55
N GLU A 88 -3.70 -11.20 3.73
CA GLU A 88 -3.71 -12.57 4.26
C GLU A 88 -5.14 -13.09 4.45
N ARG A 89 -6.02 -12.30 5.03
CA ARG A 89 -7.42 -12.66 5.23
C ARG A 89 -8.14 -12.85 3.88
N LEU A 90 -7.94 -11.95 2.93
CA LEU A 90 -8.52 -12.08 1.59
C LEU A 90 -8.01 -13.34 0.87
N TYR A 91 -6.72 -13.66 1.02
CA TYR A 91 -6.12 -14.85 0.43
C TYR A 91 -6.72 -16.13 0.98
N ILE A 92 -6.96 -16.19 2.28
CA ILE A 92 -7.58 -17.34 2.96
C ILE A 92 -9.06 -17.45 2.58
N GLU A 93 -9.82 -16.36 2.64
CA GLU A 93 -11.25 -16.33 2.41
C GLU A 93 -11.63 -16.61 0.94
N LEU A 94 -10.87 -16.06 0.02
CA LEU A 94 -11.11 -16.23 -1.44
C LEU A 94 -10.50 -17.53 -1.97
N ARG A 95 -9.55 -18.12 -1.25
CA ARG A 95 -8.68 -19.22 -1.70
C ARG A 95 -7.69 -18.77 -2.78
N PRO A 96 -6.51 -19.42 -2.89
CA PRO A 96 -5.44 -19.00 -3.78
C PRO A 96 -5.82 -18.90 -5.26
N ASP A 97 -6.66 -19.77 -5.76
CA ASP A 97 -7.10 -19.80 -7.15
C ASP A 97 -7.97 -18.60 -7.52
N ILE A 98 -8.92 -18.23 -6.66
CA ILE A 98 -9.77 -17.05 -6.86
C ILE A 98 -9.00 -15.76 -6.62
N PHE A 99 -8.19 -15.73 -5.55
CA PHE A 99 -7.33 -14.56 -5.27
C PHE A 99 -6.42 -14.22 -6.46
N GLY A 100 -5.78 -15.22 -7.08
CA GLY A 100 -4.91 -15.03 -8.24
C GLY A 100 -5.63 -14.52 -9.49
N LYS A 101 -6.93 -14.73 -9.61
CA LYS A 101 -7.76 -14.18 -10.70
C LYS A 101 -8.16 -12.72 -10.47
N ILE A 102 -8.23 -12.30 -9.22
CA ILE A 102 -8.65 -10.95 -8.81
C ILE A 102 -7.44 -10.03 -8.65
N PHE A 103 -6.39 -10.51 -7.98
CA PHE A 103 -5.18 -9.77 -7.69
C PHE A 103 -4.01 -10.26 -8.53
N ASP A 104 -3.60 -9.46 -9.50
CA ASP A 104 -2.45 -9.71 -10.34
C ASP A 104 -1.36 -8.65 -10.12
N VAL A 105 -1.71 -7.39 -10.30
CA VAL A 105 -0.84 -6.24 -10.09
C VAL A 105 -1.44 -5.29 -9.07
N LEU A 106 -0.66 -4.94 -8.06
CA LEU A 106 -1.02 -3.96 -7.04
C LEU A 106 -0.11 -2.73 -7.20
N LEU A 107 -0.71 -1.59 -7.53
CA LEU A 107 -0.03 -0.32 -7.67
C LEU A 107 -0.29 0.54 -6.44
N LEU A 108 0.77 0.89 -5.72
CA LEU A 108 0.72 1.58 -4.43
C LEU A 108 1.42 2.94 -4.49
N ASP A 109 1.10 3.82 -3.56
CA ASP A 109 1.90 5.01 -3.31
C ASP A 109 3.13 4.70 -2.43
N ASN A 110 3.89 5.73 -2.09
CA ASN A 110 5.12 5.60 -1.32
C ASN A 110 4.93 5.67 0.20
N GLY A 111 3.73 5.42 0.71
CA GLY A 111 3.46 5.42 2.14
C GLY A 111 4.22 4.33 2.90
N SER A 112 4.56 4.61 4.16
CA SER A 112 5.26 3.65 5.03
C SER A 112 4.45 2.38 5.29
N GLU A 113 3.12 2.46 5.22
CA GLU A 113 2.19 1.33 5.32
C GLU A 113 2.34 0.31 4.19
N PHE A 114 2.95 0.71 3.10
CA PHE A 114 3.23 -0.15 1.95
C PHE A 114 4.70 -0.57 1.83
N SER A 115 5.45 -0.50 2.91
CA SER A 115 6.90 -0.75 2.93
C SER A 115 7.31 -2.22 3.03
N ASN A 116 6.35 -3.14 3.07
CA ASN A 116 6.61 -4.58 3.09
C ASN A 116 6.00 -5.30 1.88
N PRO A 117 6.51 -5.06 0.66
CA PRO A 117 5.95 -5.66 -0.55
C PRO A 117 6.07 -7.17 -0.59
N GLN A 118 7.13 -7.75 -0.04
CA GLN A 118 7.33 -9.20 -0.04
C GLN A 118 6.20 -9.94 0.69
N ALA A 119 5.72 -9.40 1.81
CA ALA A 119 4.61 -9.99 2.56
C ALA A 119 3.29 -9.94 1.78
N LEU A 120 3.13 -9.00 0.85
CA LEU A 120 1.98 -8.92 -0.05
C LEU A 120 2.14 -9.87 -1.25
N GLU A 121 3.34 -9.96 -1.80
CA GLU A 121 3.62 -10.71 -3.04
C GLU A 121 3.68 -12.22 -2.84
N PHE A 122 4.10 -12.70 -1.66
CA PHE A 122 4.32 -14.11 -1.39
C PHE A 122 3.46 -14.61 -0.23
N ASP A 123 2.98 -15.84 -0.36
CA ASP A 123 2.30 -16.54 0.72
C ASP A 123 3.28 -17.14 1.73
N ALA A 124 2.77 -17.80 2.78
CA ALA A 124 3.60 -18.42 3.84
C ALA A 124 4.49 -19.57 3.31
N GLN A 125 4.15 -20.16 2.17
CA GLN A 125 4.91 -21.24 1.53
C GLN A 125 5.93 -20.70 0.51
N GLY A 126 6.00 -19.38 0.32
CA GLY A 126 6.89 -18.73 -0.63
C GLY A 126 6.37 -18.70 -2.08
N ASN A 127 5.11 -19.02 -2.31
CA ASN A 127 4.49 -18.92 -3.63
C ASN A 127 4.07 -17.46 -3.90
N ARG A 128 4.40 -16.97 -5.11
CA ARG A 128 3.97 -15.63 -5.53
C ARG A 128 2.46 -15.61 -5.76
N ARG A 129 1.79 -14.63 -5.15
CA ARG A 129 0.33 -14.44 -5.28
C ARG A 129 -0.07 -13.16 -6.02
N LEU A 130 0.79 -12.13 -6.04
CA LEU A 130 0.61 -10.90 -6.79
C LEU A 130 1.96 -10.19 -7.00
N ARG A 131 1.96 -9.09 -7.77
CA ARG A 131 3.12 -8.23 -7.97
C ARG A 131 2.82 -6.83 -7.46
N VAL A 132 3.74 -6.27 -6.71
CA VAL A 132 3.66 -4.90 -6.18
C VAL A 132 4.53 -3.97 -7.00
N PHE A 133 3.97 -2.82 -7.37
CA PHE A 133 4.70 -1.68 -7.93
C PHE A 133 4.32 -0.41 -7.20
N TYR A 134 5.19 0.58 -7.26
CA TYR A 134 5.00 1.88 -6.61
C TYR A 134 4.94 3.00 -7.63
N CYS A 135 4.05 3.96 -7.39
CA CYS A 135 4.07 5.24 -8.08
C CYS A 135 5.31 6.04 -7.68
N ASP A 136 5.74 6.95 -8.55
CA ASP A 136 6.78 7.90 -8.19
C ASP A 136 6.32 8.83 -7.07
N PRO A 137 7.22 9.30 -6.21
CA PRO A 137 6.86 10.24 -5.16
C PRO A 137 6.14 11.48 -5.73
N SER A 138 5.06 11.90 -5.05
CA SER A 138 4.27 13.09 -5.44
C SER A 138 3.72 13.07 -6.86
N SER A 139 3.38 11.90 -7.38
CA SER A 139 2.82 11.71 -8.71
C SER A 139 1.42 11.08 -8.69
N PRO A 140 0.40 11.77 -8.13
CA PRO A 140 -0.94 11.20 -7.98
C PRO A 140 -1.61 10.83 -9.31
N TYR A 141 -1.26 11.49 -10.41
CA TYR A 141 -1.78 11.19 -11.75
C TYR A 141 -1.45 9.77 -12.24
N GLN A 142 -0.47 9.10 -11.65
CA GLN A 142 -0.11 7.73 -12.00
C GLN A 142 -1.15 6.70 -11.53
N LYS A 143 -1.98 7.05 -10.54
CA LYS A 143 -3.17 6.31 -10.11
C LYS A 143 -4.45 7.03 -10.56
N GLY A 144 -4.57 7.24 -11.86
CA GLY A 144 -5.66 8.02 -12.43
C GLY A 144 -7.06 7.41 -12.24
N GLY A 145 -7.18 6.11 -12.02
CA GLY A 145 -8.45 5.44 -11.84
C GLY A 145 -9.20 5.86 -10.58
N CYS A 146 -8.50 6.12 -9.46
CA CYS A 146 -9.10 6.59 -8.20
C CYS A 146 -9.54 8.06 -8.25
N GLU A 147 -8.90 8.88 -9.06
CA GLU A 147 -9.13 10.34 -9.10
C GLU A 147 -10.25 10.75 -10.05
N ASN A 148 -10.59 9.91 -11.02
CA ASN A 148 -11.58 10.20 -12.08
C ASN A 148 -13.00 9.70 -11.75
N ASN A 149 -13.22 9.23 -10.53
CA ASN A 149 -14.54 8.75 -10.09
C ASN A 149 -15.16 9.70 -9.06
#